data_ce44f96f56636dfc74d8661444cef2f8
#
_entry.id   ce44f96f56636dfc74d8661444cef2f8
#
_cell.length_a   1.000
_cell.length_b   1.000
_cell.length_c   1.000
_cell.angle_alpha   90.00
_cell.angle_beta   90.00
_cell.angle_gamma   90.00
#
_symmetry.space_group_name_H-M   'P 1'
#
loop_
_entity.id
_entity.type
_entity.pdbx_description
1 polymer ?
#
loop_
_entity_poly.entity_id
_entity_poly.type
_entity_poly.pdbx_seq_one_letter_code
_entity_poly.pdbx_strand_id
1 'polypeptide(L)'
;MSYRVIKNVLKKNERKQLIKDCQPFLIDGKELSKRFSKGKYPGKQTLDNLHRHYPFILPLSHMISLISKELNILHLKVEKAWVNWCEGKDNVWHHHIPFDYSVVY
;
A
#
# COMPACT_ATOMS: atom_id res chain seq x y z
N MET A 1 8.24 -7.60 -18.57
CA MET A 1 7.98 -7.34 -17.12
C MET A 1 7.44 -8.59 -16.50
N SER A 2 8.04 -9.04 -15.41
CA SER A 2 7.59 -10.22 -14.68
C SER A 2 6.88 -9.80 -13.39
N TYR A 3 5.90 -10.60 -13.00
CA TYR A 3 5.24 -10.42 -11.71
C TYR A 3 5.04 -11.77 -11.05
N ARG A 4 4.83 -11.75 -9.75
CA ARG A 4 4.54 -12.94 -8.96
C ARG A 4 3.33 -12.70 -8.07
N VAL A 5 2.55 -13.74 -7.84
CA VAL A 5 1.41 -13.71 -6.93
C VAL A 5 1.74 -14.55 -5.70
N ILE A 6 1.67 -13.93 -4.55
CA ILE A 6 1.86 -14.58 -3.26
C ILE A 6 0.50 -14.66 -2.59
N LYS A 7 0.02 -15.88 -2.33
CA LYS A 7 -1.31 -16.09 -1.77
C LYS A 7 -1.27 -16.19 -0.25
N ASN A 8 -2.40 -15.89 0.38
CA ASN A 8 -2.63 -16.07 1.82
C ASN A 8 -1.63 -15.31 2.69
N VAL A 9 -1.30 -14.08 2.30
CA VAL A 9 -0.34 -13.25 3.02
C VAL A 9 -0.86 -12.87 4.40
N LEU A 10 -2.13 -12.47 4.48
CA LEU A 10 -2.79 -12.14 5.73
C LEU A 10 -3.99 -13.06 5.97
N LYS A 11 -4.20 -13.41 7.23
CA LYS A 11 -5.41 -14.13 7.66
C LYS A 11 -6.63 -13.19 7.60
N LYS A 12 -7.83 -13.76 7.61
CA LYS A 12 -9.07 -13.00 7.51
C LYS A 12 -9.20 -11.93 8.61
N ASN A 13 -8.88 -12.28 9.85
CA ASN A 13 -8.92 -11.34 10.98
C ASN A 13 -7.85 -10.25 10.86
N GLU A 14 -6.68 -10.59 10.35
CA GLU A 14 -5.60 -9.63 10.09
C GLU A 14 -6.00 -8.62 9.01
N ARG A 15 -6.64 -9.08 7.94
CA ARG A 15 -7.16 -8.19 6.88
C ARG A 15 -8.22 -7.24 7.40
N LYS A 16 -9.16 -7.74 8.20
CA LYS A 16 -10.21 -6.92 8.81
C LYS A 16 -9.61 -5.85 9.72
N GLN A 17 -8.61 -6.22 10.51
CA GLN A 17 -7.93 -5.28 11.39
C GLN A 17 -7.17 -4.22 10.60
N LEU A 18 -6.48 -4.62 9.54
CA LEU A 18 -5.76 -3.70 8.66
C LEU A 18 -6.70 -2.66 8.04
N ILE A 19 -7.84 -3.10 7.53
CA ILE A 19 -8.86 -2.21 6.96
C ILE A 19 -9.35 -1.21 8.02
N LYS A 20 -9.63 -1.68 9.22
CA LYS A 20 -10.06 -0.84 10.33
C LYS A 20 -8.99 0.18 10.71
N ASP A 21 -7.74 -0.25 10.80
CA ASP A 21 -6.62 0.60 11.18
C ASP A 21 -6.29 1.67 10.14
N CYS A 22 -6.62 1.42 8.88
CA CYS A 22 -6.42 2.39 7.80
C CYS A 22 -7.40 3.56 7.85
N GLN A 23 -8.60 3.37 8.40
CA GLN A 23 -9.67 4.38 8.33
C GLN A 23 -9.25 5.77 8.81
N PRO A 24 -8.59 5.93 9.96
CA PRO A 24 -8.19 7.26 10.44
C PRO A 24 -7.17 7.97 9.55
N PHE A 25 -6.48 7.25 8.69
CA PHE A 25 -5.42 7.79 7.83
C PHE A 25 -5.91 8.12 6.42
N LEU A 26 -7.15 7.77 6.08
CA LEU A 26 -7.70 8.04 4.76
C LEU A 26 -8.02 9.53 4.61
N ILE A 27 -7.60 10.09 3.49
CA ILE A 27 -7.82 11.48 3.13
C ILE A 27 -8.69 11.52 1.88
N ASP A 28 -9.68 12.39 1.87
CA ASP A 28 -10.57 12.55 0.73
C ASP A 28 -9.79 12.99 -0.52
N GLY A 29 -10.16 12.47 -1.68
CA GLY A 29 -9.49 12.77 -2.94
C GLY A 29 -9.50 14.26 -3.30
N LYS A 30 -10.55 14.99 -2.93
CA LYS A 30 -10.63 16.42 -3.15
C LYS A 30 -9.56 17.17 -2.36
N GLU A 31 -9.34 16.76 -1.11
CA GLU A 31 -8.30 17.34 -0.27
C GLU A 31 -6.89 17.01 -0.79
N LEU A 32 -6.68 15.79 -1.25
CA LEU A 32 -5.41 15.37 -1.85
C LEU A 32 -5.10 16.17 -3.11
N SER A 33 -6.10 16.42 -3.95
CA SER A 33 -5.95 17.22 -5.16
C SER A 33 -5.53 18.65 -4.86
N LYS A 34 -6.03 19.22 -3.77
CA LYS A 34 -5.61 20.55 -3.30
C LYS A 34 -4.16 20.56 -2.82
N ARG A 35 -3.75 19.53 -2.05
CA ARG A 35 -2.41 19.47 -1.46
C ARG A 35 -1.31 19.24 -2.49
N PHE A 36 -1.55 18.37 -3.45
CA PHE A 36 -0.49 17.89 -4.33
C PHE A 36 -0.59 18.40 -5.77
N SER A 37 -1.67 19.04 -6.16
CA SER A 37 -1.87 19.59 -7.50
C SER A 37 -1.59 18.62 -8.65
N LYS A 38 -1.69 17.30 -8.39
CA LYS A 38 -1.34 16.25 -9.33
C LYS A 38 -2.56 15.42 -9.68
N GLY A 39 -3.34 15.88 -10.64
CA GLY A 39 -4.43 15.09 -11.19
C GLY A 39 -5.59 14.86 -10.24
N LYS A 40 -6.39 13.85 -10.55
CA LYS A 40 -7.59 13.51 -9.79
C LYS A 40 -7.35 12.24 -8.98
N TYR A 41 -7.74 12.29 -7.72
CA TYR A 41 -7.72 11.12 -6.84
C TYR A 41 -9.14 10.56 -6.73
N PRO A 42 -9.41 9.35 -7.26
CA PRO A 42 -10.73 8.73 -7.14
C PRO A 42 -10.89 8.14 -5.73
N GLY A 43 -11.89 8.61 -4.99
CA GLY A 43 -12.15 8.10 -3.64
C GLY A 43 -11.25 8.69 -2.57
N LYS A 44 -10.68 7.85 -1.72
CA LYS A 44 -9.83 8.25 -0.59
C LYS A 44 -8.48 7.56 -0.67
N GLN A 45 -7.46 8.18 -0.09
CA GLN A 45 -6.12 7.63 -0.06
C GLN A 45 -5.38 8.09 1.18
N THR A 46 -4.49 7.25 1.70
CA THR A 46 -3.55 7.66 2.76
C THR A 46 -2.35 8.36 2.15
N LEU A 47 -1.58 9.05 2.98
CA LEU A 47 -0.25 9.50 2.59
C LEU A 47 0.67 8.28 2.41
N ASP A 48 1.81 8.48 1.75
CA ASP A 48 2.73 7.41 1.36
C ASP A 48 3.71 6.97 2.47
N ASN A 49 3.52 7.47 3.68
CA ASN A 49 4.32 7.12 4.85
C ASN A 49 3.61 6.17 5.82
N LEU A 50 2.61 5.43 5.34
CA LEU A 50 1.78 4.56 6.18
C LEU A 50 2.62 3.54 6.96
N HIS A 51 3.70 3.05 6.37
CA HIS A 51 4.60 2.07 6.97
C HIS A 51 5.32 2.57 8.24
N ARG A 52 5.31 3.87 8.50
CA ARG A 52 5.92 4.48 9.68
C ARG A 52 5.00 4.52 10.88
N HIS A 53 3.71 4.24 10.70
CA HIS A 53 2.73 4.25 11.78
C HIS A 53 2.64 2.89 12.45
N TYR A 54 2.53 2.90 13.76
CA TYR A 54 2.59 1.69 14.60
C TYR A 54 1.67 0.55 14.15
N PRO A 55 0.37 0.77 13.82
CA PRO A 55 -0.51 -0.33 13.46
C PRO A 55 -0.06 -1.13 12.23
N PHE A 56 0.80 -0.55 11.39
CA PHE A 56 1.20 -1.15 10.12
C PHE A 56 2.59 -1.80 10.15
N ILE A 57 3.32 -1.65 11.24
CA ILE A 57 4.68 -2.19 11.37
C ILE A 57 4.67 -3.72 11.26
N LEU A 58 3.85 -4.41 12.05
CA LEU A 58 3.80 -5.87 12.05
C LEU A 58 3.26 -6.45 10.74
N PRO A 59 2.10 -6.01 10.21
CA PRO A 59 1.61 -6.57 8.95
C PRO A 59 2.57 -6.32 7.78
N LEU A 60 3.20 -5.15 7.70
CA LEU A 60 4.16 -4.88 6.64
C LEU A 60 5.45 -5.67 6.81
N SER A 61 5.94 -5.85 8.04
CA SER A 61 7.10 -6.71 8.30
C SER A 61 6.83 -8.15 7.89
N HIS A 62 5.64 -8.65 8.15
CA HIS A 62 5.21 -9.98 7.74
C HIS A 62 5.18 -10.11 6.20
N MET A 63 4.60 -9.14 5.52
CA MET A 63 4.57 -9.11 4.06
C MET A 63 5.98 -9.09 3.47
N ILE A 64 6.85 -8.23 3.98
CA ILE A 64 8.24 -8.13 3.52
C ILE A 64 8.98 -9.45 3.72
N SER A 65 8.77 -10.10 4.86
CA SER A 65 9.38 -11.41 5.13
C SER A 65 8.96 -12.46 4.09
N LEU A 66 7.68 -12.51 3.76
CA LEU A 66 7.17 -13.43 2.74
C LEU A 66 7.71 -13.11 1.34
N ILE A 67 7.78 -11.84 0.99
CA ILE A 67 8.31 -11.38 -0.30
C ILE A 67 9.79 -11.71 -0.41
N SER A 68 10.57 -11.44 0.64
CA SER A 68 11.99 -11.75 0.69
C SER A 68 12.25 -13.23 0.47
N LYS A 69 11.45 -14.07 1.11
CA LYS A 69 11.53 -15.53 0.97
C LYS A 69 11.19 -15.98 -0.45
N GLU A 70 10.11 -15.46 -1.01
CA GLU A 70 9.65 -15.82 -2.36
C GLU A 70 10.65 -15.41 -3.44
N LEU A 71 11.24 -14.24 -3.30
CA LEU A 71 12.21 -13.70 -4.27
C LEU A 71 13.64 -14.13 -3.98
N ASN A 72 13.90 -14.77 -2.84
CA ASN A 72 15.24 -15.10 -2.36
C ASN A 72 16.16 -13.86 -2.33
N ILE A 73 15.65 -12.76 -1.82
CA ILE A 73 16.36 -11.50 -1.70
C ILE A 73 16.44 -11.12 -0.23
N LEU A 74 17.64 -10.74 0.22
CA LEU A 74 17.87 -10.21 1.55
C LEU A 74 17.79 -8.68 1.53
N HIS A 75 17.47 -8.09 2.66
CA HIS A 75 17.51 -6.65 2.86
C HIS A 75 16.52 -5.82 2.05
N LEU A 76 15.31 -6.33 1.85
CA LEU A 76 14.22 -5.52 1.31
C LEU A 76 13.80 -4.47 2.32
N LYS A 77 13.57 -3.26 1.83
CA LYS A 77 13.15 -2.12 2.64
C LYS A 77 11.92 -1.47 2.01
N VAL A 78 10.95 -1.09 2.86
CA VAL A 78 9.80 -0.32 2.40
C VAL A 78 10.19 1.15 2.32
N GLU A 79 10.14 1.73 1.15
CA GLU A 79 10.36 3.16 0.96
C GLU A 79 9.07 3.95 1.09
N LYS A 80 7.99 3.44 0.49
CA LYS A 80 6.67 4.06 0.54
C LYS A 80 5.59 3.00 0.69
N ALA A 81 4.55 3.32 1.45
CA ALA A 81 3.37 2.49 1.57
C ALA A 81 2.14 3.37 1.74
N TRP A 82 1.08 3.05 1.01
CA TRP A 82 -0.19 3.76 1.11
C TRP A 82 -1.35 2.84 0.79
N VAL A 83 -2.55 3.29 1.13
CA VAL A 83 -3.80 2.57 0.84
C VAL A 83 -4.69 3.46 -0.01
N ASN A 84 -5.26 2.87 -1.06
CA ASN A 84 -6.29 3.49 -1.88
C ASN A 84 -7.65 2.91 -1.48
N TRP A 85 -8.62 3.77 -1.30
CA TRP A 85 -10.02 3.40 -1.10
C TRP A 85 -10.82 3.90 -2.31
N CYS A 86 -11.00 3.04 -3.29
CA CYS A 86 -11.60 3.41 -4.57
C CYS A 86 -13.06 2.98 -4.62
N GLU A 87 -13.96 3.79 -4.14
CA GLU A 87 -15.39 3.50 -4.08
C GLU A 87 -16.02 3.26 -5.48
N GLY A 88 -15.71 2.11 -6.10
CA GLY A 88 -16.19 1.76 -7.42
C GLY A 88 -15.56 2.52 -8.59
N LYS A 89 -14.47 3.24 -8.33
CA LYS A 89 -13.73 3.99 -9.37
C LYS A 89 -12.35 3.41 -9.56
N ASP A 90 -11.88 3.35 -10.80
CA ASP A 90 -10.55 2.87 -11.11
C ASP A 90 -9.50 3.96 -10.96
N ASN A 91 -8.32 3.55 -10.53
CA ASN A 91 -7.16 4.44 -10.54
C ASN A 91 -6.62 4.59 -11.96
N VAL A 92 -6.02 5.75 -12.23
CA VAL A 92 -5.34 6.00 -13.49
C VAL A 92 -4.09 5.12 -13.56
N TRP A 93 -3.79 4.57 -14.74
CA TRP A 93 -2.57 3.83 -14.96
C TRP A 93 -1.34 4.69 -14.67
N HIS A 94 -0.42 4.14 -13.90
CA HIS A 94 0.81 4.83 -13.53
C HIS A 94 1.92 3.81 -13.24
N HIS A 95 3.14 4.29 -13.07
CA HIS A 95 4.26 3.45 -12.69
C HIS A 95 5.07 4.10 -11.57
N HIS A 96 5.85 3.30 -10.88
CA HIS A 96 6.60 3.70 -9.69
C HIS A 96 8.10 3.61 -9.95
N ILE A 97 8.68 4.69 -10.44
CA ILE A 97 10.12 4.84 -10.63
C ILE A 97 10.61 5.83 -9.56
N PRO A 98 11.72 5.58 -8.86
CA PRO A 98 12.82 4.65 -9.16
C PRO A 98 12.86 3.38 -8.29
N PHE A 99 11.74 2.84 -7.86
CA PHE A 99 11.72 1.70 -6.96
C PHE A 99 12.07 0.39 -7.68
N ASP A 100 12.80 -0.49 -7.00
CA ASP A 100 13.16 -1.80 -7.54
C ASP A 100 11.96 -2.73 -7.66
N TYR A 101 11.04 -2.64 -6.70
CA TYR A 101 9.85 -3.48 -6.63
C TYR A 101 8.62 -2.69 -6.24
N SER A 102 7.50 -3.03 -6.84
CA SER A 102 6.17 -2.56 -6.45
C SER A 102 5.33 -3.74 -6.00
N VAL A 103 4.61 -3.57 -4.89
CA VAL A 103 3.74 -4.60 -4.33
C VAL A 103 2.33 -4.05 -4.20
N VAL A 104 1.35 -4.83 -4.64
CA VAL A 104 -0.08 -4.50 -4.48
C VAL A 104 -0.72 -5.61 -3.68
N TYR A 105 -1.42 -5.22 -2.64
CA TYR A 105 -2.18 -6.14 -1.79
C TYR A 105 -3.67 -5.89 -1.94
#